data_bc1663870d5a03b046339b1c680bd45d
#
_entry.id   bc1663870d5a03b046339b1c680bd45d
#
_cell.length_a   1.000
_cell.length_b   1.000
_cell.length_c   1.000
_cell.angle_alpha   90.00
_cell.angle_beta   90.00
_cell.angle_gamma   90.00
#
_symmetry.space_group_name_H-M   'P 1'
#
loop_
_entity.id
_entity.type
_entity.pdbx_description
1 polymer ?
#
loop_
_entity_poly.entity_id
_entity_poly.type
_entity_poly.pdbx_seq_one_letter_code
_entity_poly.pdbx_strand_id
1 'polypeptide(L)'
;MAQRMAGARNKTMKRGAILFAFNSEKYDYYTMAVAAAKRINHFLNLPVTVVTDKDSIKETDYQFDKTIITVPDKNNKRDWGQWINKGRYKAFEFSPYDETLLLDTDYMVNSDKLLKTFDFSNDFCCHDHTEFFMQPGLPQEMLSPFSFETLWATVVMFKKTKKAQQIFESLKMIQENFEHYSNIHGFISSTFRNDYALTLALRLVNGHVLQKENVIPWSLMHVGKNTPIYKHSSEFLDTEFIIVYDNWQRGKIRKEYITIKDMDFHVMVKENFMELIK
;
A
#
# COMPACT_ATOMS: atom_id res chain seq x y z
N MET A 1 -40.04 -10.64 -38.70
CA MET A 1 -38.76 -9.95 -38.47
C MET A 1 -38.36 -10.15 -37.00
N ALA A 2 -37.53 -11.14 -36.73
CA ALA A 2 -37.01 -11.40 -35.40
C ALA A 2 -35.58 -10.81 -35.32
N GLN A 3 -35.43 -9.68 -34.63
CA GLN A 3 -34.13 -9.11 -34.37
C GLN A 3 -33.37 -9.97 -33.33
N ARG A 4 -32.25 -10.51 -33.76
CA ARG A 4 -31.26 -11.19 -32.91
C ARG A 4 -30.79 -10.19 -31.85
N MET A 5 -31.17 -10.40 -30.60
CA MET A 5 -30.42 -9.83 -29.46
C MET A 5 -29.05 -10.50 -29.40
N ALA A 6 -28.03 -9.78 -29.83
CA ALA A 6 -26.66 -10.19 -29.66
C ALA A 6 -26.37 -10.24 -28.16
N GLY A 7 -26.13 -11.44 -27.65
CA GLY A 7 -25.73 -11.67 -26.25
C GLY A 7 -24.49 -10.85 -25.91
N ALA A 8 -24.62 -9.93 -25.00
CA ALA A 8 -23.49 -9.30 -24.36
C ALA A 8 -22.67 -10.41 -23.67
N ARG A 9 -21.52 -10.78 -24.23
CA ARG A 9 -20.54 -11.62 -23.55
C ARG A 9 -20.21 -10.91 -22.23
N ASN A 10 -20.59 -11.51 -21.11
CA ASN A 10 -20.12 -11.10 -19.79
C ASN A 10 -18.57 -11.16 -19.83
N LYS A 11 -17.96 -10.02 -20.07
CA LYS A 11 -16.50 -9.87 -19.96
C LYS A 11 -16.19 -10.05 -18.48
N THR A 12 -15.59 -11.17 -18.11
CA THR A 12 -15.08 -11.37 -16.74
C THR A 12 -14.15 -10.21 -16.40
N MET A 13 -14.49 -9.43 -15.36
CA MET A 13 -13.67 -8.32 -14.90
C MET A 13 -12.31 -8.84 -14.46
N LYS A 14 -11.26 -8.20 -14.95
CA LYS A 14 -9.89 -8.57 -14.60
C LYS A 14 -9.50 -7.91 -13.28
N ARG A 15 -9.20 -8.71 -12.27
CA ARG A 15 -8.67 -8.28 -10.96
C ARG A 15 -7.17 -8.55 -10.90
N GLY A 16 -6.43 -7.70 -10.17
CA GLY A 16 -5.01 -7.92 -9.95
C GLY A 16 -4.38 -6.90 -9.01
N ALA A 17 -3.10 -7.08 -8.72
CA ALA A 17 -2.33 -6.18 -7.89
C ALA A 17 -1.24 -5.46 -8.68
N ILE A 18 -0.87 -4.24 -8.24
CA ILE A 18 0.23 -3.48 -8.79
C ILE A 18 1.15 -3.01 -7.66
N LEU A 19 2.45 -3.21 -7.85
CA LEU A 19 3.51 -2.83 -6.94
C LEU A 19 4.46 -1.86 -7.64
N PHE A 20 4.98 -0.87 -6.91
CA PHE A 20 6.04 0.01 -7.40
C PHE A 20 7.33 -0.29 -6.64
N ALA A 21 8.37 -0.72 -7.35
CA ALA A 21 9.61 -1.20 -6.76
C ALA A 21 10.83 -0.63 -7.49
N PHE A 22 11.43 0.39 -6.89
CA PHE A 22 12.65 1.02 -7.39
C PHE A 22 13.71 0.95 -6.31
N ASN A 23 14.82 0.31 -6.58
CA ASN A 23 15.90 0.15 -5.61
C ASN A 23 16.53 1.51 -5.25
N SER A 24 16.85 1.67 -3.98
CA SER A 24 17.69 2.77 -3.50
C SER A 24 19.10 2.23 -3.19
N GLU A 25 20.01 3.12 -2.83
CA GLU A 25 21.34 2.71 -2.37
C GLU A 25 21.29 1.81 -1.13
N LYS A 26 20.27 1.98 -0.30
CA LYS A 26 20.14 1.26 0.97
C LYS A 26 19.22 0.05 0.90
N TYR A 27 18.13 0.12 0.11
CA TYR A 27 17.06 -0.89 0.14
C TYR A 27 16.78 -1.49 -1.22
N ASP A 28 16.62 -2.81 -1.22
CA ASP A 28 16.24 -3.61 -2.36
C ASP A 28 14.71 -3.79 -2.45
N TYR A 29 14.05 -2.77 -2.98
CA TYR A 29 12.59 -2.79 -3.15
C TYR A 29 12.11 -3.82 -4.15
N TYR A 30 12.96 -4.21 -5.12
CA TYR A 30 12.58 -5.23 -6.09
C TYR A 30 12.47 -6.61 -5.43
N THR A 31 13.42 -6.99 -4.59
CA THR A 31 13.33 -8.22 -3.79
C THR A 31 12.14 -8.19 -2.82
N MET A 32 11.85 -7.03 -2.23
CA MET A 32 10.64 -6.85 -1.39
C MET A 32 9.36 -7.07 -2.21
N ALA A 33 9.30 -6.52 -3.44
CA ALA A 33 8.16 -6.72 -4.33
C ALA A 33 7.97 -8.18 -4.75
N VAL A 34 9.06 -8.92 -4.98
CA VAL A 34 9.01 -10.37 -5.24
C VAL A 34 8.37 -11.11 -4.07
N ALA A 35 8.80 -10.82 -2.84
CA ALA A 35 8.24 -11.42 -1.65
C ALA A 35 6.75 -11.07 -1.47
N ALA A 36 6.39 -9.80 -1.64
CA ALA A 36 5.00 -9.35 -1.60
C ALA A 36 4.15 -10.04 -2.68
N ALA A 37 4.66 -10.17 -3.90
CA ALA A 37 3.97 -10.80 -5.01
C ALA A 37 3.72 -12.29 -4.78
N LYS A 38 4.69 -13.02 -4.22
CA LYS A 38 4.52 -14.43 -3.82
C LYS A 38 3.35 -14.58 -2.83
N ARG A 39 3.25 -13.70 -1.85
CA ARG A 39 2.15 -13.73 -0.86
C ARG A 39 0.81 -13.31 -1.47
N ILE A 40 0.79 -12.29 -2.34
CA ILE A 40 -0.41 -11.89 -3.09
C ILE A 40 -0.94 -13.06 -3.91
N ASN A 41 -0.09 -13.77 -4.65
CA ASN A 41 -0.52 -14.95 -5.40
C ASN A 41 -1.03 -16.04 -4.46
N HIS A 42 -0.34 -16.31 -3.35
CA HIS A 42 -0.69 -17.40 -2.41
C HIS A 42 -2.04 -17.13 -1.73
N PHE A 43 -2.24 -15.95 -1.14
CA PHE A 43 -3.43 -15.65 -0.35
C PHE A 43 -4.61 -15.11 -1.15
N LEU A 44 -4.34 -14.35 -2.22
CA LEU A 44 -5.38 -13.67 -2.98
C LEU A 44 -5.64 -14.32 -4.36
N ASN A 45 -4.74 -15.18 -4.82
CA ASN A 45 -4.78 -15.76 -6.17
C ASN A 45 -4.93 -14.68 -7.27
N LEU A 46 -4.23 -13.54 -7.11
CA LEU A 46 -4.27 -12.42 -8.04
C LEU A 46 -2.98 -12.32 -8.85
N PRO A 47 -3.07 -11.99 -10.15
CA PRO A 47 -1.90 -11.65 -10.96
C PRO A 47 -1.27 -10.35 -10.46
N VAL A 48 0.06 -10.25 -10.55
CA VAL A 48 0.82 -9.11 -10.04
C VAL A 48 1.59 -8.41 -11.13
N THR A 49 1.37 -7.11 -11.28
CA THR A 49 2.17 -6.21 -12.12
C THR A 49 3.19 -5.48 -11.25
N VAL A 50 4.46 -5.48 -11.65
CA VAL A 50 5.49 -4.64 -11.04
C VAL A 50 5.83 -3.45 -11.96
N VAL A 51 5.96 -2.26 -11.37
CA VAL A 51 6.49 -1.06 -12.00
C VAL A 51 7.86 -0.79 -11.42
N THR A 52 8.89 -0.77 -12.26
CA THR A 52 10.28 -0.69 -11.83
C THR A 52 11.16 0.00 -12.88
N ASP A 53 12.45 0.15 -12.63
CA ASP A 53 13.46 0.52 -13.63
C ASP A 53 14.37 -0.67 -13.96
N LYS A 54 15.19 -0.50 -15.00
CA LYS A 54 16.11 -1.56 -15.45
C LYS A 54 17.15 -1.92 -14.40
N ASP A 55 17.63 -0.94 -13.65
CA ASP A 55 18.73 -1.10 -12.69
C ASP A 55 18.27 -1.80 -11.41
N SER A 56 16.97 -1.77 -11.13
CA SER A 56 16.37 -2.45 -9.97
C SER A 56 16.09 -3.92 -10.20
N ILE A 57 15.96 -4.35 -11.47
CA ILE A 57 15.62 -5.75 -11.80
C ILE A 57 16.77 -6.67 -11.40
N LYS A 58 16.42 -7.74 -10.68
CA LYS A 58 17.33 -8.80 -10.27
C LYS A 58 16.84 -10.16 -10.76
N GLU A 59 17.77 -11.09 -10.88
CA GLU A 59 17.42 -12.49 -11.09
C GLU A 59 16.65 -13.03 -9.88
N THR A 60 15.56 -13.72 -10.13
CA THR A 60 14.67 -14.26 -9.11
C THR A 60 13.94 -15.50 -9.63
N ASP A 61 13.49 -16.34 -8.71
CA ASP A 61 12.64 -17.52 -8.97
C ASP A 61 11.16 -17.17 -9.21
N TYR A 62 10.79 -15.89 -9.12
CA TYR A 62 9.43 -15.40 -9.33
C TYR A 62 9.29 -14.62 -10.62
N GLN A 63 8.24 -14.92 -11.38
CA GLN A 63 7.89 -14.19 -12.61
C GLN A 63 6.62 -13.37 -12.37
N PHE A 64 6.73 -12.05 -12.49
CA PHE A 64 5.56 -11.17 -12.48
C PHE A 64 4.71 -11.38 -13.73
N ASP A 65 3.38 -11.30 -13.59
CA ASP A 65 2.47 -11.38 -14.75
C ASP A 65 2.72 -10.25 -15.75
N LYS A 66 3.15 -9.09 -15.28
CA LYS A 66 3.60 -7.98 -16.10
C LYS A 66 4.68 -7.17 -15.40
N THR A 67 5.74 -6.85 -16.12
CA THR A 67 6.76 -5.88 -15.68
C THR A 67 6.67 -4.63 -16.55
N ILE A 68 6.51 -3.47 -15.92
CA ILE A 68 6.50 -2.16 -16.57
C ILE A 68 7.79 -1.45 -16.21
N ILE A 69 8.63 -1.22 -17.21
CA ILE A 69 9.90 -0.53 -17.02
C ILE A 69 9.69 0.97 -17.28
N THR A 70 10.03 1.78 -16.30
CA THR A 70 9.96 3.23 -16.40
C THR A 70 11.31 3.86 -16.06
N VAL A 71 11.49 5.12 -16.44
CA VAL A 71 12.64 5.91 -15.97
C VAL A 71 12.24 6.55 -14.65
N PRO A 72 12.96 6.25 -13.55
CA PRO A 72 12.68 6.87 -12.26
C PRO A 72 13.00 8.37 -12.32
N ASP A 73 12.15 9.17 -11.69
CA ASP A 73 12.45 10.59 -11.48
C ASP A 73 13.60 10.71 -10.47
N LYS A 74 14.68 11.39 -10.86
CA LYS A 74 15.86 11.60 -10.00
C LYS A 74 15.51 12.30 -8.67
N ASN A 75 14.43 13.08 -8.64
CA ASN A 75 13.95 13.79 -7.45
C ASN A 75 13.17 12.90 -6.46
N ASN A 76 13.01 11.61 -6.78
CA ASN A 76 12.27 10.66 -5.96
C ASN A 76 13.05 10.10 -4.77
N LYS A 77 14.35 10.38 -4.63
CA LYS A 77 15.16 9.90 -3.50
C LYS A 77 15.02 10.82 -2.29
N ARG A 78 14.89 10.24 -1.11
CA ARG A 78 15.08 10.96 0.16
C ARG A 78 16.57 10.96 0.54
N ASP A 79 16.99 11.95 1.34
CA ASP A 79 18.39 12.10 1.79
C ASP A 79 18.93 10.88 2.54
N TRP A 80 18.07 10.09 3.18
CA TRP A 80 18.43 8.85 3.89
C TRP A 80 18.26 7.57 3.05
N GLY A 81 18.22 7.68 1.74
CA GLY A 81 18.17 6.54 0.83
C GLY A 81 16.82 5.82 0.70
N GLN A 82 15.77 6.23 1.44
CA GLN A 82 14.43 5.69 1.23
C GLN A 82 13.81 6.26 -0.05
N TRP A 83 13.18 5.39 -0.82
CA TRP A 83 12.46 5.80 -2.01
C TRP A 83 11.14 6.52 -1.68
N ILE A 84 10.96 7.74 -2.19
CA ILE A 84 9.67 8.42 -2.17
C ILE A 84 8.98 8.13 -3.50
N ASN A 85 8.03 7.23 -3.50
CA ASN A 85 7.36 6.80 -4.72
C ASN A 85 6.42 7.89 -5.28
N LYS A 86 6.99 8.98 -5.81
CA LYS A 86 6.24 10.08 -6.41
C LYS A 86 5.46 9.66 -7.65
N GLY A 87 5.94 8.65 -8.38
CA GLY A 87 5.28 8.12 -9.57
C GLY A 87 4.03 7.26 -9.30
N ARG A 88 3.64 7.06 -8.05
CA ARG A 88 2.53 6.18 -7.65
C ARG A 88 1.17 6.60 -8.24
N TYR A 89 0.96 7.88 -8.53
CA TYR A 89 -0.24 8.36 -9.22
C TYR A 89 -0.44 7.74 -10.61
N LYS A 90 0.62 7.21 -11.24
CA LYS A 90 0.55 6.51 -12.53
C LYS A 90 -0.07 5.10 -12.42
N ALA A 91 -0.41 4.64 -11.22
CA ALA A 91 -0.99 3.31 -11.02
C ALA A 91 -2.27 3.11 -11.82
N PHE A 92 -3.10 4.15 -11.97
CA PHE A 92 -4.31 4.08 -12.79
C PHE A 92 -3.98 3.81 -14.26
N GLU A 93 -3.00 4.49 -14.83
CA GLU A 93 -2.58 4.32 -16.22
C GLU A 93 -1.91 2.95 -16.43
N PHE A 94 -0.99 2.58 -15.53
CA PHE A 94 -0.15 1.39 -15.67
C PHE A 94 -0.87 0.08 -15.37
N SER A 95 -1.87 0.09 -14.52
CA SER A 95 -2.60 -1.14 -14.20
C SER A 95 -3.27 -1.73 -15.44
N PRO A 96 -3.04 -3.02 -15.75
CA PRO A 96 -3.72 -3.72 -16.84
C PRO A 96 -5.09 -4.29 -16.42
N TYR A 97 -5.52 -4.06 -15.18
CA TYR A 97 -6.72 -4.67 -14.60
C TYR A 97 -7.89 -3.70 -14.58
N ASP A 98 -9.11 -4.24 -14.60
CA ASP A 98 -10.34 -3.45 -14.45
C ASP A 98 -10.53 -3.01 -12.98
N GLU A 99 -10.14 -3.88 -12.03
CA GLU A 99 -10.11 -3.64 -10.58
C GLU A 99 -8.71 -3.96 -10.04
N THR A 100 -8.12 -3.06 -9.27
CA THR A 100 -6.70 -3.12 -8.90
C THR A 100 -6.48 -2.88 -7.42
N LEU A 101 -5.67 -3.75 -6.78
CA LEU A 101 -5.02 -3.47 -5.52
C LEU A 101 -3.66 -2.83 -5.76
N LEU A 102 -3.47 -1.58 -5.35
CA LEU A 102 -2.17 -0.91 -5.31
C LEU A 102 -1.62 -1.03 -3.89
N LEU A 103 -0.52 -1.75 -3.73
CA LEU A 103 0.07 -2.09 -2.44
C LEU A 103 1.49 -1.55 -2.33
N ASP A 104 1.93 -1.28 -1.09
CA ASP A 104 3.35 -1.06 -0.79
C ASP A 104 4.10 -2.40 -0.81
N THR A 105 5.37 -2.39 -1.19
CA THR A 105 6.20 -3.60 -1.28
C THR A 105 6.52 -4.23 0.08
N ASP A 106 6.35 -3.49 1.15
CA ASP A 106 6.52 -3.90 2.54
C ASP A 106 5.20 -4.13 3.28
N TYR A 107 4.12 -4.25 2.52
CA TYR A 107 2.84 -4.73 3.03
C TYR A 107 2.76 -6.25 2.94
N MET A 108 2.61 -6.89 4.08
CA MET A 108 2.58 -8.35 4.22
C MET A 108 1.14 -8.85 4.10
N VAL A 109 0.78 -9.39 2.96
CA VAL A 109 -0.50 -10.08 2.77
C VAL A 109 -0.41 -11.43 3.47
N ASN A 110 -1.30 -11.69 4.43
CA ASN A 110 -1.32 -12.89 5.26
C ASN A 110 -2.74 -13.44 5.45
N SER A 111 -3.68 -12.96 4.64
CA SER A 111 -5.07 -13.40 4.60
C SER A 111 -5.71 -13.11 3.24
N ASP A 112 -6.92 -13.59 3.02
CA ASP A 112 -7.74 -13.30 1.84
C ASP A 112 -8.59 -12.02 2.01
N LYS A 113 -8.46 -11.33 3.13
CA LYS A 113 -9.34 -10.23 3.55
C LYS A 113 -9.44 -9.10 2.53
N LEU A 114 -8.33 -8.80 1.82
CA LEU A 114 -8.32 -7.77 0.79
C LEU A 114 -9.23 -8.06 -0.40
N LEU A 115 -9.58 -9.33 -0.66
CA LEU A 115 -10.53 -9.67 -1.75
C LEU A 115 -11.90 -9.04 -1.53
N LYS A 116 -12.30 -8.81 -0.27
CA LYS A 116 -13.57 -8.16 0.08
C LYS A 116 -13.66 -6.72 -0.43
N THR A 117 -12.53 -6.05 -0.67
CA THR A 117 -12.52 -4.67 -1.19
C THR A 117 -13.06 -4.58 -2.61
N PHE A 118 -12.95 -5.64 -3.40
CA PHE A 118 -13.50 -5.69 -4.76
C PHE A 118 -15.03 -5.76 -4.79
N ASP A 119 -15.64 -6.23 -3.70
CA ASP A 119 -17.09 -6.35 -3.59
C ASP A 119 -17.75 -5.05 -3.11
N PHE A 120 -16.95 -4.05 -2.72
CA PHE A 120 -17.47 -2.74 -2.36
C PHE A 120 -18.05 -2.03 -3.58
N SER A 121 -19.13 -1.30 -3.39
CA SER A 121 -19.80 -0.55 -4.47
C SER A 121 -18.98 0.60 -5.04
N ASN A 122 -17.84 0.93 -4.38
CA ASN A 122 -17.04 2.08 -4.71
C ASN A 122 -16.03 1.85 -5.79
N ASP A 123 -15.66 2.96 -6.41
CA ASP A 123 -14.61 3.03 -7.42
C ASP A 123 -13.20 3.16 -6.84
N PHE A 124 -13.11 3.51 -5.55
CA PHE A 124 -11.85 3.77 -4.86
C PHE A 124 -12.01 3.64 -3.36
N CYS A 125 -11.12 2.90 -2.70
CA CYS A 125 -11.05 2.88 -1.24
C CYS A 125 -9.61 2.69 -0.73
N CYS A 126 -9.36 3.21 0.49
CA CYS A 126 -8.12 3.12 1.23
C CYS A 126 -8.39 3.08 2.73
N HIS A 127 -7.36 2.92 3.56
CA HIS A 127 -7.52 2.98 5.01
C HIS A 127 -7.55 4.44 5.50
N ASP A 128 -8.45 4.73 6.44
CA ASP A 128 -8.47 5.96 7.23
C ASP A 128 -7.99 5.73 8.65
N HIS A 129 -7.91 4.48 9.09
CA HIS A 129 -7.53 4.11 10.44
C HIS A 129 -6.34 3.15 10.47
N THR A 130 -5.42 3.39 11.40
CA THR A 130 -4.24 2.56 11.62
C THR A 130 -4.13 2.14 13.08
N GLU A 131 -3.58 0.96 13.29
CA GLU A 131 -3.24 0.46 14.60
C GLU A 131 -1.81 -0.10 14.61
N PHE A 132 -1.15 0.04 15.75
CA PHE A 132 0.17 -0.55 15.97
C PHE A 132 0.04 -1.71 16.94
N PHE A 133 0.62 -2.85 16.60
CA PHE A 133 0.56 -4.05 17.46
C PHE A 133 0.95 -3.80 18.91
N MET A 134 1.92 -2.89 19.12
CA MET A 134 2.46 -2.63 20.46
C MET A 134 1.97 -1.32 21.09
N GLN A 135 1.18 -0.55 20.38
CA GLN A 135 0.69 0.75 20.83
C GLN A 135 -0.77 0.94 20.38
N PRO A 136 -1.71 0.16 20.95
CA PRO A 136 -3.12 0.31 20.61
C PRO A 136 -3.64 1.67 21.10
N GLY A 137 -4.56 2.25 20.34
CA GLY A 137 -5.22 3.50 20.73
C GLY A 137 -4.41 4.78 20.52
N LEU A 138 -3.36 4.72 19.68
CA LEU A 138 -2.69 5.95 19.24
C LEU A 138 -3.68 6.85 18.48
N PRO A 139 -3.59 8.19 18.70
CA PRO A 139 -4.39 9.13 17.94
C PRO A 139 -4.14 8.98 16.43
N GLN A 140 -5.21 9.18 15.65
CA GLN A 140 -5.10 9.20 14.19
C GLN A 140 -4.17 10.34 13.75
N GLU A 141 -3.31 10.06 12.77
CA GLU A 141 -2.43 11.09 12.22
C GLU A 141 -3.27 12.14 11.48
N MET A 142 -2.97 13.41 11.72
CA MET A 142 -3.61 14.55 11.06
C MET A 142 -2.66 15.16 10.04
N LEU A 143 -3.16 15.72 8.95
CA LEU A 143 -2.34 16.51 8.01
C LEU A 143 -1.75 17.75 8.70
N SER A 144 -2.55 18.38 9.58
CA SER A 144 -2.16 19.45 10.48
C SER A 144 -3.13 19.50 11.67
N PRO A 145 -2.83 20.25 12.73
CA PRO A 145 -3.70 20.36 13.93
C PRO A 145 -5.14 20.81 13.63
N PHE A 146 -5.37 21.46 12.48
CA PHE A 146 -6.66 22.05 12.11
C PHE A 146 -7.17 21.57 10.75
N SER A 147 -6.61 20.47 10.23
CA SER A 147 -6.94 19.95 8.90
C SER A 147 -7.62 18.58 9.00
N PHE A 148 -7.35 17.71 8.07
CA PHE A 148 -8.00 16.42 7.91
C PHE A 148 -7.21 15.29 8.57
N GLU A 149 -7.89 14.25 9.00
CA GLU A 149 -7.28 12.95 9.30
C GLU A 149 -6.63 12.38 8.03
N THR A 150 -5.43 11.84 8.20
CA THR A 150 -4.62 11.28 7.12
C THR A 150 -5.21 9.96 6.64
N LEU A 151 -5.39 9.83 5.33
CA LEU A 151 -5.65 8.56 4.67
C LEU A 151 -4.34 7.87 4.30
N TRP A 152 -4.34 6.55 4.34
CA TRP A 152 -3.13 5.76 4.14
C TRP A 152 -3.07 5.20 2.73
N ALA A 153 -1.97 5.51 2.03
CA ALA A 153 -1.73 5.06 0.67
C ALA A 153 -1.11 3.65 0.58
N THR A 154 -0.83 3.00 1.71
CA THR A 154 -0.20 1.67 1.77
C THR A 154 -1.02 0.62 1.03
N VAL A 155 -2.34 0.67 1.19
CA VAL A 155 -3.30 -0.20 0.50
C VAL A 155 -4.37 0.68 -0.14
N VAL A 156 -4.48 0.60 -1.46
CA VAL A 156 -5.51 1.31 -2.23
C VAL A 156 -6.16 0.33 -3.19
N MET A 157 -7.48 0.22 -3.14
CA MET A 157 -8.25 -0.46 -4.19
C MET A 157 -8.88 0.59 -5.11
N PHE A 158 -8.79 0.37 -6.41
CA PHE A 158 -9.47 1.22 -7.39
C PHE A 158 -9.99 0.42 -8.59
N LYS A 159 -11.06 0.95 -9.19
CA LYS A 159 -11.66 0.45 -10.44
C LYS A 159 -11.33 1.40 -11.59
N LYS A 160 -11.29 0.90 -12.82
CA LYS A 160 -11.06 1.71 -14.03
C LYS A 160 -12.28 2.55 -14.39
N THR A 161 -12.60 3.53 -13.55
CA THR A 161 -13.75 4.43 -13.72
C THR A 161 -13.28 5.88 -13.87
N LYS A 162 -14.15 6.75 -14.35
CA LYS A 162 -13.88 8.19 -14.48
C LYS A 162 -13.60 8.84 -13.12
N LYS A 163 -14.30 8.42 -12.05
CA LYS A 163 -14.07 8.96 -10.70
C LYS A 163 -12.68 8.58 -10.18
N ALA A 164 -12.30 7.31 -10.31
CA ALA A 164 -10.96 6.89 -9.93
C ALA A 164 -9.87 7.61 -10.74
N GLN A 165 -10.08 7.79 -12.05
CA GLN A 165 -9.18 8.58 -12.88
C GLN A 165 -8.99 10.01 -12.33
N GLN A 166 -10.08 10.69 -11.99
CA GLN A 166 -10.03 12.05 -11.42
C GLN A 166 -9.26 12.09 -10.10
N ILE A 167 -9.36 11.05 -9.26
CA ILE A 167 -8.58 10.96 -8.01
C ILE A 167 -7.08 10.87 -8.34
N PHE A 168 -6.67 10.03 -9.29
CA PHE A 168 -5.27 9.90 -9.67
C PHE A 168 -4.72 11.16 -10.39
N GLU A 169 -5.51 11.84 -11.18
CA GLU A 169 -5.18 13.15 -11.77
C GLU A 169 -5.01 14.21 -10.69
N SER A 170 -5.87 14.23 -9.67
CA SER A 170 -5.73 15.11 -8.50
C SER A 170 -4.49 14.78 -7.67
N LEU A 171 -4.16 13.50 -7.48
CA LEU A 171 -2.90 13.07 -6.87
C LEU A 171 -1.68 13.64 -7.59
N LYS A 172 -1.67 13.56 -8.92
CA LYS A 172 -0.61 14.14 -9.76
C LYS A 172 -0.52 15.65 -9.54
N MET A 173 -1.64 16.36 -9.64
CA MET A 173 -1.71 17.82 -9.47
C MET A 173 -1.18 18.25 -8.09
N ILE A 174 -1.58 17.56 -7.02
CA ILE A 174 -1.11 17.85 -5.66
C ILE A 174 0.39 17.57 -5.52
N GLN A 175 0.88 16.49 -6.09
CA GLN A 175 2.29 16.14 -6.06
C GLN A 175 3.15 17.17 -6.80
N GLU A 176 2.72 17.61 -7.98
CA GLU A 176 3.42 18.63 -8.78
C GLU A 176 3.42 20.02 -8.12
N ASN A 177 2.43 20.30 -7.27
CA ASN A 177 2.25 21.57 -6.56
C ASN A 177 2.30 21.38 -5.03
N PHE A 178 3.11 20.43 -4.54
CA PHE A 178 3.08 19.99 -3.13
C PHE A 178 3.35 21.12 -2.14
N GLU A 179 4.28 22.02 -2.43
CA GLU A 179 4.59 23.17 -1.59
C GLU A 179 3.37 24.09 -1.41
N HIS A 180 2.64 24.36 -2.48
CA HIS A 180 1.42 25.16 -2.43
C HIS A 180 0.37 24.53 -1.53
N TYR A 181 0.09 23.22 -1.72
CA TYR A 181 -0.89 22.50 -0.89
C TYR A 181 -0.43 22.35 0.55
N SER A 182 0.86 22.14 0.78
CA SER A 182 1.45 22.08 2.12
C SER A 182 1.24 23.39 2.88
N ASN A 183 1.45 24.52 2.22
CA ASN A 183 1.26 25.84 2.82
C ASN A 183 -0.20 26.14 3.13
N ILE A 184 -1.13 25.84 2.20
CA ILE A 184 -2.58 26.09 2.40
C ILE A 184 -3.13 25.24 3.54
N HIS A 185 -2.74 23.95 3.62
CA HIS A 185 -3.28 23.01 4.61
C HIS A 185 -2.42 22.90 5.87
N GLY A 186 -1.29 23.61 5.94
CA GLY A 186 -0.41 23.63 7.10
C GLY A 186 0.18 22.27 7.42
N PHE A 187 0.66 21.51 6.41
CA PHE A 187 1.18 20.16 6.64
C PHE A 187 2.29 20.14 7.67
N ILE A 188 2.27 19.14 8.56
CA ILE A 188 3.30 18.93 9.57
C ILE A 188 4.67 18.65 8.94
N SER A 189 4.68 17.97 7.79
CA SER A 189 5.91 17.64 7.05
C SER A 189 6.01 18.43 5.76
N SER A 190 7.15 19.10 5.56
CA SER A 190 7.51 19.73 4.27
C SER A 190 7.92 18.69 3.20
N THR A 191 8.13 17.44 3.59
CA THR A 191 8.49 16.36 2.67
C THR A 191 7.23 15.74 2.08
N PHE A 192 7.21 15.56 0.75
CA PHE A 192 6.11 14.90 0.06
C PHE A 192 5.83 13.51 0.65
N ARG A 193 4.54 13.25 0.94
CA ARG A 193 4.01 11.93 1.32
C ARG A 193 2.80 11.60 0.45
N ASN A 194 2.77 10.35 -0.04
CA ASN A 194 1.62 9.85 -0.81
C ASN A 194 0.33 9.90 0.02
N ASP A 195 0.42 9.64 1.32
CA ASP A 195 -0.72 9.69 2.26
C ASP A 195 -1.38 11.08 2.26
N TYR A 196 -0.57 12.14 2.33
CA TYR A 196 -1.07 13.52 2.33
C TYR A 196 -1.72 13.89 1.00
N ALA A 197 -1.06 13.54 -0.11
CA ALA A 197 -1.61 13.79 -1.43
C ALA A 197 -2.91 13.01 -1.66
N LEU A 198 -2.99 11.76 -1.21
CA LEU A 198 -4.18 10.92 -1.29
C LEU A 198 -5.34 11.51 -0.48
N THR A 199 -5.05 11.94 0.76
CA THR A 199 -6.04 12.56 1.64
C THR A 199 -6.71 13.76 0.99
N LEU A 200 -5.92 14.63 0.37
CA LEU A 200 -6.47 15.80 -0.33
C LEU A 200 -7.16 15.43 -1.63
N ALA A 201 -6.56 14.56 -2.46
CA ALA A 201 -7.10 14.19 -3.76
C ALA A 201 -8.51 13.58 -3.62
N LEU A 202 -8.67 12.66 -2.68
CA LEU A 202 -9.96 12.01 -2.45
C LEU A 202 -11.03 13.00 -1.97
N ARG A 203 -10.65 13.89 -1.05
CA ARG A 203 -11.56 14.93 -0.54
C ARG A 203 -11.92 15.95 -1.62
N LEU A 204 -10.97 16.42 -2.43
CA LEU A 204 -11.24 17.34 -3.54
C LEU A 204 -12.26 16.77 -4.53
N VAL A 205 -12.08 15.51 -4.93
CA VAL A 205 -13.00 14.85 -5.88
C VAL A 205 -14.38 14.59 -5.26
N ASN A 206 -14.45 14.41 -3.95
CA ASN A 206 -15.70 14.16 -3.22
C ASN A 206 -16.36 15.43 -2.63
N GLY A 207 -15.93 16.64 -3.03
CA GLY A 207 -16.48 17.90 -2.50
C GLY A 207 -16.09 18.16 -1.04
N HIS A 208 -14.87 17.84 -0.67
CA HIS A 208 -14.26 17.98 0.66
C HIS A 208 -14.84 17.05 1.75
N VAL A 209 -15.58 16.03 1.35
CA VAL A 209 -16.16 15.03 2.27
C VAL A 209 -15.43 13.70 2.12
N LEU A 210 -15.18 13.01 3.22
CA LEU A 210 -14.79 11.60 3.20
C LEU A 210 -16.06 10.74 3.21
N GLN A 211 -16.32 10.04 2.11
CA GLN A 211 -17.44 9.11 2.03
C GLN A 211 -17.04 7.79 2.69
N LYS A 212 -17.91 7.23 3.55
CA LYS A 212 -17.64 5.94 4.23
C LYS A 212 -17.28 4.82 3.27
N GLU A 213 -17.87 4.85 2.11
CA GLU A 213 -17.60 3.89 1.06
C GLU A 213 -16.17 3.95 0.52
N ASN A 214 -15.46 5.06 0.67
CA ASN A 214 -14.05 5.18 0.28
C ASN A 214 -13.10 4.66 1.36
N VAL A 215 -13.61 4.13 2.46
CA VAL A 215 -12.84 3.62 3.58
C VAL A 215 -12.88 2.11 3.62
N ILE A 216 -11.72 1.48 3.76
CA ILE A 216 -11.61 0.06 4.07
C ILE A 216 -12.00 -0.12 5.54
N PRO A 217 -13.07 -0.90 5.88
CA PRO A 217 -13.70 -0.88 7.19
C PRO A 217 -12.96 -1.69 8.26
N TRP A 218 -11.64 -1.78 8.18
CA TRP A 218 -10.76 -2.35 9.21
C TRP A 218 -9.45 -1.59 9.24
N SER A 219 -8.79 -1.63 10.39
CA SER A 219 -7.53 -0.93 10.61
C SER A 219 -6.40 -1.48 9.75
N LEU A 220 -5.53 -0.59 9.27
CA LEU A 220 -4.23 -0.94 8.73
C LEU A 220 -3.30 -1.23 9.92
N MET A 221 -2.90 -2.49 10.08
CA MET A 221 -2.02 -2.91 11.15
C MET A 221 -0.56 -2.59 10.83
N HIS A 222 0.15 -1.95 11.77
CA HIS A 222 1.55 -1.60 11.63
C HIS A 222 2.46 -2.34 12.60
N VAL A 223 3.60 -2.82 12.10
CA VAL A 223 4.77 -3.17 12.89
C VAL A 223 5.69 -1.96 12.91
N GLY A 224 5.80 -1.32 14.08
CA GLY A 224 6.52 -0.07 14.27
C GLY A 224 8.05 -0.23 14.30
N LYS A 225 8.77 0.90 14.42
CA LYS A 225 10.25 0.94 14.31
C LYS A 225 10.98 0.12 15.36
N ASN A 226 10.46 0.08 16.58
CA ASN A 226 11.13 -0.58 17.71
C ASN A 226 10.51 -1.95 18.02
N THR A 227 9.83 -2.55 17.05
CA THR A 227 9.10 -3.79 17.22
C THR A 227 9.80 -4.90 16.44
N PRO A 228 10.61 -5.75 17.08
CA PRO A 228 11.22 -6.90 16.43
C PRO A 228 10.14 -7.88 15.96
N ILE A 229 10.25 -8.31 14.71
CA ILE A 229 9.36 -9.30 14.11
C ILE A 229 10.17 -10.45 13.51
N TYR A 230 9.70 -11.67 13.67
CA TYR A 230 10.39 -12.88 13.24
C TYR A 230 9.43 -13.83 12.52
N LYS A 231 9.97 -14.68 11.66
CA LYS A 231 9.24 -15.83 11.11
C LYS A 231 9.20 -16.94 12.15
N HIS A 232 8.08 -17.66 12.23
CA HIS A 232 7.99 -18.87 13.06
C HIS A 232 8.63 -20.09 12.38
N SER A 233 8.62 -20.15 11.06
CA SER A 233 9.23 -21.24 10.28
C SER A 233 10.10 -20.73 9.13
N SER A 234 10.84 -21.61 8.47
CA SER A 234 11.60 -21.30 7.25
C SER A 234 10.71 -21.07 6.03
N GLU A 235 9.50 -21.63 6.03
CA GLU A 235 8.57 -21.53 4.91
C GLU A 235 7.88 -20.17 4.91
N PHE A 236 8.32 -19.28 4.02
CA PHE A 236 7.87 -17.88 3.99
C PHE A 236 6.37 -17.72 3.72
N LEU A 237 5.76 -18.61 2.96
CA LEU A 237 4.33 -18.52 2.59
C LEU A 237 3.41 -19.04 3.69
N ASP A 238 3.80 -20.10 4.38
CA ASP A 238 2.99 -20.79 5.39
C ASP A 238 3.39 -20.43 6.82
N THR A 239 4.18 -19.37 6.99
CA THR A 239 4.69 -19.00 8.32
C THR A 239 3.74 -18.07 9.05
N GLU A 240 3.64 -18.29 10.35
CA GLU A 240 3.15 -17.28 11.30
C GLU A 240 4.29 -16.31 11.63
N PHE A 241 3.97 -15.08 11.97
CA PHE A 241 4.94 -14.10 12.41
C PHE A 241 4.84 -13.86 13.90
N ILE A 242 5.97 -13.60 14.52
CA ILE A 242 6.05 -13.39 15.97
C ILE A 242 6.63 -11.99 16.21
N ILE A 243 5.88 -11.16 16.91
CA ILE A 243 6.35 -9.90 17.45
C ILE A 243 6.82 -10.13 18.88
N VAL A 244 8.05 -9.71 19.19
CA VAL A 244 8.61 -9.80 20.55
C VAL A 244 8.68 -8.38 21.13
N TYR A 245 8.24 -8.24 22.38
CA TYR A 245 8.24 -6.97 23.07
C TYR A 245 8.59 -7.09 24.56
N ASP A 246 9.05 -5.98 25.12
CA ASP A 246 9.36 -5.87 26.53
C ASP A 246 8.13 -5.38 27.31
N ASN A 247 7.63 -6.22 28.20
CA ASN A 247 6.55 -5.86 29.11
C ASN A 247 7.10 -5.54 30.50
N TRP A 248 6.81 -4.33 30.98
CA TRP A 248 7.20 -3.89 32.33
C TRP A 248 6.17 -4.35 33.37
N GLN A 249 6.56 -5.33 34.18
CA GLN A 249 5.70 -5.82 35.27
C GLN A 249 6.46 -5.80 36.60
N ARG A 250 5.92 -5.09 37.59
CA ARG A 250 6.46 -5.04 38.98
C ARG A 250 7.96 -4.77 39.06
N GLY A 251 8.44 -3.78 38.28
CA GLY A 251 9.86 -3.38 38.26
C GLY A 251 10.79 -4.35 37.52
N LYS A 252 10.26 -5.33 36.79
CA LYS A 252 11.03 -6.25 35.96
C LYS A 252 10.56 -6.18 34.51
N ILE A 253 11.51 -6.26 33.58
CA ILE A 253 11.23 -6.41 32.16
C ILE A 253 11.06 -7.91 31.88
N ARG A 254 9.93 -8.27 31.26
CA ARG A 254 9.69 -9.60 30.72
C ARG A 254 9.52 -9.48 29.22
N LYS A 255 10.16 -10.38 28.46
CA LYS A 255 9.88 -10.54 27.04
C LYS A 255 8.59 -11.31 26.86
N GLU A 256 7.66 -10.71 26.15
CA GLU A 256 6.40 -11.32 25.73
C GLU A 256 6.35 -11.35 24.20
N TYR A 257 5.43 -12.13 23.65
CA TYR A 257 5.28 -12.23 22.21
C TYR A 257 3.81 -12.27 21.80
N ILE A 258 3.55 -11.76 20.59
CA ILE A 258 2.27 -11.85 19.89
C ILE A 258 2.51 -12.64 18.61
N THR A 259 1.70 -13.68 18.39
CA THR A 259 1.68 -14.39 17.10
C THR A 259 0.70 -13.72 16.16
N ILE A 260 1.17 -13.38 14.96
CA ILE A 260 0.34 -12.85 13.88
C ILE A 260 0.01 -14.01 12.94
N LYS A 261 -1.28 -14.32 12.86
CA LYS A 261 -1.84 -15.35 11.98
C LYS A 261 -3.08 -14.81 11.29
N ASP A 262 -3.27 -15.16 10.03
CA ASP A 262 -4.44 -14.78 9.22
C ASP A 262 -4.78 -13.29 9.26
N MET A 263 -3.75 -12.43 9.37
CA MET A 263 -3.88 -10.99 9.48
C MET A 263 -2.80 -10.29 8.64
N ASP A 264 -3.24 -9.40 7.77
CA ASP A 264 -2.36 -8.56 6.96
C ASP A 264 -1.76 -7.43 7.79
N PHE A 265 -0.51 -7.03 7.49
CA PHE A 265 0.16 -5.97 8.23
C PHE A 265 1.24 -5.26 7.39
N HIS A 266 1.58 -4.05 7.76
CA HIS A 266 2.62 -3.24 7.15
C HIS A 266 3.87 -3.20 8.03
N VAL A 267 5.03 -3.57 7.48
CA VAL A 267 6.32 -3.54 8.18
C VAL A 267 7.01 -2.22 7.86
N MET A 268 6.89 -1.23 8.76
CA MET A 268 7.38 0.14 8.52
C MET A 268 8.91 0.22 8.38
N VAL A 269 9.65 -0.71 8.98
CA VAL A 269 11.13 -0.76 8.95
C VAL A 269 11.59 -1.73 7.88
N LYS A 270 12.21 -1.21 6.85
CA LYS A 270 12.63 -2.00 5.68
C LYS A 270 13.69 -3.06 6.04
N GLU A 271 14.55 -2.77 6.99
CA GLU A 271 15.53 -3.74 7.53
C GLU A 271 14.82 -4.97 8.12
N ASN A 272 13.79 -4.76 8.93
CA ASN A 272 13.01 -5.85 9.50
C ASN A 272 12.30 -6.66 8.39
N PHE A 273 11.75 -5.99 7.40
CA PHE A 273 11.13 -6.68 6.27
C PHE A 273 12.15 -7.51 5.49
N MET A 274 13.33 -6.96 5.22
CA MET A 274 14.40 -7.67 4.51
C MET A 274 14.89 -8.91 5.27
N GLU A 275 14.90 -8.88 6.62
CA GLU A 275 15.22 -10.06 7.43
C GLU A 275 14.12 -11.14 7.35
N LEU A 276 12.85 -10.73 7.28
CA LEU A 276 11.74 -11.68 7.16
C LEU A 276 11.74 -12.46 5.84
N ILE A 277 12.23 -11.86 4.78
CA ILE A 277 12.18 -12.46 3.43
C ILE A 277 13.43 -13.25 3.06
N LYS A 278 14.47 -13.23 3.90
CA LYS A 278 15.63 -14.13 3.80
C LYS A 278 15.25 -15.54 4.24
#